data_ad331b50f82e6d37425b73961038d801
#
_entry.id   ad331b50f82e6d37425b73961038d801
#
_cell.length_a   1.000
_cell.length_b   1.000
_cell.length_c   1.000
_cell.angle_alpha   90.00
_cell.angle_beta   90.00
_cell.angle_gamma   90.00
#
_symmetry.space_group_name_H-M   'P 1'
#
loop_
_entity.id
_entity.type
_entity.pdbx_description
1 polymer ?
#
loop_
_entity_poly.entity_id
_entity_poly.type
_entity_poly.pdbx_seq_one_letter_code
_entity_poly.pdbx_strand_id
1 'polypeptide(L)'
;MRLGLAGFVVMIASMPASAQTQAPPPAPAPGSPAIFKSAEDLAAVLSKATVNAGGMSSSNVTTTDQYRVSLVKREKPAGALAHPGNTELLYIVEGAGAVVTGGTLVPAANGKPASIANGVTQKIVKGDVVIVPAGSPHWFSVVDSPITYLEVRWLAPK
;
A
#
# COMPACT_ATOMS: atom_id res chain seq x y z
N MET A 1 3.04 -58.83 42.56
CA MET A 1 2.10 -57.69 42.65
C MET A 1 2.83 -56.49 42.10
N ARG A 2 2.61 -56.13 40.81
CA ARG A 2 3.27 -54.97 40.16
C ARG A 2 2.18 -53.91 39.94
N LEU A 3 2.28 -52.78 40.61
CA LEU A 3 1.44 -51.61 40.40
C LEU A 3 1.94 -50.89 39.15
N GLY A 4 1.10 -50.75 38.12
CA GLY A 4 1.32 -49.88 36.97
C GLY A 4 0.87 -48.47 37.25
N LEU A 5 1.79 -47.52 37.11
CA LEU A 5 1.51 -46.10 37.22
C LEU A 5 1.04 -45.58 35.86
N ALA A 6 -0.23 -45.24 35.73
CA ALA A 6 -0.78 -44.61 34.51
C ALA A 6 -0.46 -43.10 34.53
N GLY A 7 0.47 -42.67 33.66
CA GLY A 7 0.75 -41.25 33.46
C GLY A 7 -0.33 -40.56 32.63
N PHE A 8 -1.00 -39.60 33.19
CA PHE A 8 -1.96 -38.72 32.52
C PHE A 8 -1.19 -37.62 31.77
N VAL A 9 -1.14 -37.69 30.45
CA VAL A 9 -0.59 -36.63 29.61
C VAL A 9 -1.69 -35.60 29.38
N VAL A 10 -1.57 -34.43 29.99
CA VAL A 10 -2.43 -33.27 29.71
C VAL A 10 -1.89 -32.58 28.47
N MET A 11 -2.56 -32.73 27.33
CA MET A 11 -2.31 -31.93 26.15
C MET A 11 -2.91 -30.53 26.35
N ILE A 12 -2.07 -29.54 26.55
CA ILE A 12 -2.46 -28.13 26.54
C ILE A 12 -2.55 -27.70 25.07
N ALA A 13 -3.75 -27.58 24.54
CA ALA A 13 -3.99 -27.03 23.21
C ALA A 13 -3.73 -25.52 23.25
N SER A 14 -2.62 -25.06 22.66
CA SER A 14 -2.33 -23.66 22.42
C SER A 14 -3.28 -23.11 21.37
N MET A 15 -4.26 -22.31 21.77
CA MET A 15 -5.08 -21.56 20.82
C MET A 15 -4.24 -20.43 20.17
N PRO A 16 -4.26 -20.27 18.83
CA PRO A 16 -3.60 -19.15 18.20
C PRO A 16 -4.29 -17.85 18.66
N ALA A 17 -3.50 -16.91 19.19
CA ALA A 17 -3.96 -15.57 19.49
C ALA A 17 -4.40 -14.89 18.18
N SER A 18 -5.68 -14.61 18.01
CA SER A 18 -6.20 -13.83 16.90
C SER A 18 -5.60 -12.42 16.99
N ALA A 19 -4.77 -12.05 16.04
CA ALA A 19 -4.27 -10.69 15.91
C ALA A 19 -5.47 -9.75 15.66
N GLN A 20 -5.89 -9.02 16.67
CA GLN A 20 -6.91 -8.00 16.53
C GLN A 20 -6.32 -6.85 15.73
N THR A 21 -6.79 -6.69 14.49
CA THR A 21 -6.46 -5.53 13.66
C THR A 21 -7.11 -4.30 14.31
N GLN A 22 -6.32 -3.52 15.05
CA GLN A 22 -6.80 -2.29 15.67
C GLN A 22 -7.23 -1.31 14.57
N ALA A 23 -8.40 -0.70 14.73
CA ALA A 23 -8.88 0.34 13.82
C ALA A 23 -7.88 1.51 13.78
N PRO A 24 -7.71 2.18 12.64
CA PRO A 24 -6.84 3.35 12.54
C PRO A 24 -7.33 4.45 13.48
N PRO A 25 -6.42 5.27 14.04
CA PRO A 25 -6.79 6.37 14.93
C PRO A 25 -7.64 7.41 14.19
N PRO A 26 -8.50 8.15 14.92
CA PRO A 26 -9.28 9.23 14.32
C PRO A 26 -8.37 10.33 13.76
N ALA A 27 -8.90 11.12 12.84
CA ALA A 27 -8.21 12.31 12.33
C ALA A 27 -7.96 13.30 13.48
N PRO A 28 -6.85 14.09 13.43
CA PRO A 28 -6.57 15.11 14.43
C PRO A 28 -7.74 16.09 14.58
N ALA A 29 -8.04 16.47 15.82
CA ALA A 29 -9.09 17.43 16.12
C ALA A 29 -8.73 18.84 15.62
N PRO A 30 -9.71 19.74 15.37
CA PRO A 30 -9.44 21.14 15.08
C PRO A 30 -8.55 21.77 16.16
N GLY A 31 -7.54 22.53 15.73
CA GLY A 31 -6.55 23.14 16.62
C GLY A 31 -5.38 22.24 17.02
N SER A 32 -5.34 20.99 16.58
CA SER A 32 -4.17 20.12 16.76
C SER A 32 -2.96 20.68 15.98
N PRO A 33 -1.72 20.50 16.47
CA PRO A 33 -0.53 20.82 15.70
C PRO A 33 -0.49 20.04 14.39
N ALA A 34 0.13 20.64 13.36
CA ALA A 34 0.36 19.95 12.09
C ALA A 34 1.27 18.72 12.29
N ILE A 35 0.99 17.66 11.53
CA ILE A 35 1.89 16.51 11.43
C ILE A 35 3.05 16.93 10.51
N PHE A 36 4.26 16.99 11.08
CA PHE A 36 5.48 17.29 10.34
C PHE A 36 6.39 16.08 10.28
N LYS A 37 6.92 15.80 9.11
CA LYS A 37 7.98 14.82 8.85
C LYS A 37 9.02 15.49 7.97
N SER A 38 10.27 15.51 8.41
CA SER A 38 11.36 16.04 7.59
C SER A 38 11.64 15.13 6.39
N ALA A 39 12.25 15.67 5.35
CA ALA A 39 12.70 14.86 4.21
C ALA A 39 13.71 13.78 4.64
N GLU A 40 14.56 14.07 5.62
CA GLU A 40 15.52 13.13 6.21
C GLU A 40 14.80 11.96 6.91
N ASP A 41 13.79 12.26 7.75
CA ASP A 41 13.00 11.22 8.42
C ASP A 41 12.32 10.29 7.41
N LEU A 42 11.70 10.86 6.36
CA LEU A 42 11.03 10.08 5.32
C LEU A 42 12.01 9.21 4.54
N ALA A 43 13.17 9.75 4.17
CA ALA A 43 14.22 9.00 3.49
C ALA A 43 14.79 7.88 4.37
N ALA A 44 15.03 8.16 5.65
CA ALA A 44 15.55 7.19 6.61
C ALA A 44 14.58 6.02 6.84
N VAL A 45 13.28 6.28 6.92
CA VAL A 45 12.28 5.22 7.07
C VAL A 45 12.13 4.43 5.77
N LEU A 46 12.11 5.10 4.62
CA LEU A 46 12.00 4.44 3.32
C LEU A 46 13.20 3.52 3.03
N SER A 47 14.43 3.94 3.41
CA SER A 47 15.64 3.13 3.23
C SER A 47 15.63 1.84 4.05
N LYS A 48 14.90 1.79 5.15
CA LYS A 48 14.74 0.62 6.03
C LYS A 48 13.50 -0.21 5.69
N ALA A 49 12.63 0.29 4.81
CA ALA A 49 11.40 -0.40 4.45
C ALA A 49 11.71 -1.66 3.63
N THR A 50 11.05 -2.76 3.98
CA THR A 50 11.18 -4.01 3.23
C THR A 50 10.56 -3.87 1.85
N VAL A 51 11.31 -4.23 0.83
CA VAL A 51 10.81 -4.33 -0.55
C VAL A 51 9.97 -5.60 -0.67
N ASN A 52 8.70 -5.46 -1.02
CA ASN A 52 7.82 -6.61 -1.23
C ASN A 52 8.11 -7.33 -2.57
N ALA A 53 7.49 -8.47 -2.80
CA ALA A 53 7.65 -9.26 -4.04
C ALA A 53 7.28 -8.45 -5.31
N GLY A 54 6.43 -7.44 -5.21
CA GLY A 54 6.07 -6.51 -6.27
C GLY A 54 7.11 -5.41 -6.54
N GLY A 55 8.24 -5.39 -5.83
CA GLY A 55 9.27 -4.35 -5.98
C GLY A 55 8.85 -3.01 -5.39
N MET A 56 8.00 -3.01 -4.37
CA MET A 56 7.50 -1.82 -3.71
C MET A 56 7.94 -1.80 -2.25
N SER A 57 8.42 -0.66 -1.78
CA SER A 57 8.59 -0.34 -0.37
C SER A 57 7.82 0.93 -0.02
N SER A 58 7.38 1.06 1.21
CA SER A 58 6.62 2.22 1.66
C SER A 58 6.96 2.62 3.08
N SER A 59 6.95 3.92 3.31
CA SER A 59 7.08 4.56 4.60
C SER A 59 5.77 5.27 4.94
N ASN A 60 5.15 4.90 6.03
CA ASN A 60 3.94 5.56 6.50
C ASN A 60 4.27 6.92 7.12
N VAL A 61 3.70 7.99 6.62
CA VAL A 61 3.79 9.34 7.18
C VAL A 61 2.73 9.50 8.27
N THR A 62 1.49 9.16 7.93
CA THR A 62 0.36 9.17 8.87
C THR A 62 -0.79 8.31 8.35
N THR A 63 -1.55 7.75 9.25
CA THR A 63 -2.79 7.02 8.95
C THR A 63 -3.85 7.41 9.98
N THR A 64 -5.02 7.78 9.49
CA THR A 64 -6.21 8.07 10.30
C THR A 64 -7.40 7.27 9.75
N ASP A 65 -8.56 7.43 10.36
CA ASP A 65 -9.82 6.88 9.88
C ASP A 65 -10.33 7.55 8.58
N GLN A 66 -9.80 8.72 8.20
CA GLN A 66 -10.23 9.51 7.05
C GLN A 66 -9.23 9.52 5.90
N TYR A 67 -7.93 9.48 6.22
CA TYR A 67 -6.88 9.54 5.20
C TYR A 67 -5.62 8.78 5.62
N ARG A 68 -4.82 8.43 4.63
CA ARG A 68 -3.47 7.91 4.78
C ARG A 68 -2.50 8.69 3.88
N VAL A 69 -1.33 8.99 4.39
CA VAL A 69 -0.21 9.56 3.64
C VAL A 69 0.99 8.64 3.77
N SER A 70 1.57 8.27 2.65
CA SER A 70 2.75 7.39 2.58
C SER A 70 3.75 7.89 1.55
N LEU A 71 5.04 7.73 1.82
CA LEU A 71 6.07 7.82 0.79
C LEU A 71 6.32 6.39 0.27
N VAL A 72 6.21 6.20 -1.03
CA VAL A 72 6.31 4.89 -1.68
C VAL A 72 7.43 4.92 -2.71
N LYS A 73 8.26 3.86 -2.72
CA LYS A 73 9.25 3.63 -3.77
C LYS A 73 8.89 2.36 -4.52
N ARG A 74 8.94 2.43 -5.83
CA ARG A 74 8.65 1.32 -6.75
C ARG A 74 9.83 1.09 -7.67
N GLU A 75 10.35 -0.13 -7.68
CA GLU A 75 11.56 -0.50 -8.43
C GLU A 75 11.25 -1.25 -9.72
N LYS A 76 10.03 -1.79 -9.85
CA LYS A 76 9.57 -2.52 -11.05
C LYS A 76 8.06 -2.41 -11.21
N PRO A 77 7.52 -2.69 -12.41
CA PRO A 77 6.08 -2.81 -12.62
C PRO A 77 5.46 -3.85 -11.68
N ALA A 78 4.21 -3.61 -11.28
CA ALA A 78 3.41 -4.53 -10.48
C ALA A 78 2.10 -4.85 -11.20
N GLY A 79 1.27 -5.74 -10.66
CA GLY A 79 -0.06 -5.99 -11.20
C GLY A 79 -1.00 -4.81 -10.98
N ALA A 80 -1.98 -4.69 -11.88
CA ALA A 80 -3.05 -3.71 -11.76
C ALA A 80 -3.94 -4.00 -10.56
N LEU A 81 -4.51 -2.94 -9.99
CA LEU A 81 -5.40 -3.02 -8.85
C LEU A 81 -6.43 -1.86 -8.88
N ALA A 82 -7.42 -1.91 -8.01
CA ALA A 82 -8.35 -0.84 -7.75
C ALA A 82 -8.63 -0.77 -6.25
N HIS A 83 -8.87 0.44 -5.72
CA HIS A 83 -9.21 0.66 -4.32
C HIS A 83 -10.65 1.19 -4.21
N PRO A 84 -11.67 0.31 -4.08
CA PRO A 84 -13.04 0.75 -3.86
C PRO A 84 -13.12 1.59 -2.59
N GLY A 85 -13.73 2.76 -2.67
CA GLY A 85 -13.94 3.64 -1.51
C GLY A 85 -12.79 4.61 -1.19
N ASN A 86 -11.65 4.55 -1.89
CA ASN A 86 -10.56 5.50 -1.70
C ASN A 86 -10.21 6.20 -3.01
N THR A 87 -10.17 7.52 -2.99
CA THR A 87 -9.50 8.34 -4.00
C THR A 87 -8.02 8.47 -3.61
N GLU A 88 -7.14 8.48 -4.61
CA GLU A 88 -5.70 8.54 -4.41
C GLU A 88 -5.10 9.72 -5.17
N LEU A 89 -4.15 10.42 -4.56
CA LEU A 89 -3.26 11.36 -5.21
C LEU A 89 -1.85 10.79 -5.15
N LEU A 90 -1.19 10.72 -6.30
CA LEU A 90 0.20 10.33 -6.45
C LEU A 90 0.98 11.53 -6.95
N TYR A 91 1.87 12.08 -6.13
CA TYR A 91 2.81 13.13 -6.52
C TYR A 91 4.18 12.51 -6.75
N ILE A 92 4.69 12.58 -7.97
CA ILE A 92 5.96 11.95 -8.35
C ILE A 92 7.13 12.79 -7.84
N VAL A 93 7.82 12.28 -6.83
CA VAL A 93 8.96 12.94 -6.19
C VAL A 93 10.24 12.70 -6.97
N GLU A 94 10.39 11.49 -7.53
CA GLU A 94 11.59 11.06 -8.25
C GLU A 94 11.26 9.91 -9.22
N GLY A 95 12.08 9.75 -10.24
CA GLY A 95 11.98 8.65 -11.21
C GLY A 95 11.08 8.97 -12.39
N ALA A 96 10.91 7.95 -13.27
CA ALA A 96 10.14 8.05 -14.49
C ALA A 96 9.56 6.67 -14.87
N GLY A 97 8.47 6.69 -15.65
CA GLY A 97 7.83 5.49 -16.15
C GLY A 97 6.50 5.77 -16.82
N ALA A 98 5.57 4.83 -16.70
CA ALA A 98 4.21 5.00 -17.21
C ALA A 98 3.18 4.43 -16.23
N VAL A 99 2.07 5.15 -16.08
CA VAL A 99 0.89 4.71 -15.35
C VAL A 99 -0.26 4.47 -16.32
N VAL A 100 -1.02 3.40 -16.09
CA VAL A 100 -2.28 3.12 -16.80
C VAL A 100 -3.42 3.29 -15.80
N THR A 101 -4.45 4.03 -16.18
CA THR A 101 -5.61 4.30 -15.33
C THR A 101 -6.93 4.11 -16.08
N GLY A 102 -8.01 3.85 -15.34
CA GLY A 102 -9.34 3.61 -15.91
C GLY A 102 -9.46 2.27 -16.64
N GLY A 103 -10.43 2.14 -17.52
CA GLY A 103 -10.71 0.90 -18.22
C GLY A 103 -11.27 -0.20 -17.32
N THR A 104 -10.98 -1.47 -17.65
CA THR A 104 -11.48 -2.64 -16.94
C THR A 104 -10.33 -3.46 -16.37
N LEU A 105 -10.39 -3.76 -15.07
CA LEU A 105 -9.42 -4.62 -14.41
C LEU A 105 -9.54 -6.06 -14.95
N VAL A 106 -8.43 -6.58 -15.46
CA VAL A 106 -8.29 -7.97 -15.88
C VAL A 106 -7.54 -8.72 -14.78
N PRO A 107 -8.18 -9.69 -14.11
CA PRO A 107 -7.55 -10.42 -13.01
C PRO A 107 -6.29 -11.17 -13.43
N ALA A 108 -5.41 -11.40 -12.47
CA ALA A 108 -4.24 -12.26 -12.68
C ALA A 108 -4.68 -13.68 -13.09
N ALA A 109 -4.07 -14.21 -14.15
CA ALA A 109 -4.36 -15.56 -14.64
C ALA A 109 -3.15 -16.16 -15.35
N ASN A 110 -3.01 -17.48 -15.31
CA ASN A 110 -1.98 -18.23 -16.05
C ASN A 110 -0.55 -17.70 -15.83
N GLY A 111 -0.21 -17.32 -14.59
CA GLY A 111 1.10 -16.78 -14.23
C GLY A 111 1.34 -15.32 -14.65
N LYS A 112 0.37 -14.68 -15.30
CA LYS A 112 0.42 -13.24 -15.64
C LYS A 112 -0.18 -12.41 -14.52
N PRO A 113 0.42 -11.26 -14.15
CA PRO A 113 -0.17 -10.33 -13.18
C PRO A 113 -1.47 -9.72 -13.71
N ALA A 114 -2.28 -9.18 -12.82
CA ALA A 114 -3.45 -8.39 -13.21
C ALA A 114 -3.05 -7.22 -14.11
N SER A 115 -3.91 -6.88 -15.06
CA SER A 115 -3.70 -5.81 -16.05
C SER A 115 -4.97 -4.97 -16.23
N ILE A 116 -4.92 -3.98 -17.11
CA ILE A 116 -6.06 -3.14 -17.45
C ILE A 116 -6.32 -3.24 -18.95
N ALA A 117 -7.55 -3.55 -19.32
CA ALA A 117 -8.04 -3.45 -20.69
C ALA A 117 -8.69 -2.08 -20.93
N ASN A 118 -8.40 -1.46 -22.08
CA ASN A 118 -8.97 -0.16 -22.48
C ASN A 118 -8.68 0.99 -21.50
N GLY A 119 -7.56 0.92 -20.77
CA GLY A 119 -7.09 2.01 -19.91
C GLY A 119 -6.33 3.07 -20.69
N VAL A 120 -6.16 4.23 -20.07
CA VAL A 120 -5.36 5.33 -20.61
C VAL A 120 -3.94 5.24 -20.05
N THR A 121 -2.95 5.19 -20.93
CA THR A 121 -1.54 5.17 -20.55
C THR A 121 -0.97 6.58 -20.59
N GLN A 122 -0.33 6.99 -19.51
CA GLN A 122 0.35 8.27 -19.38
C GLN A 122 1.80 8.05 -18.95
N LYS A 123 2.74 8.71 -19.65
CA LYS A 123 4.13 8.82 -19.15
C LYS A 123 4.14 9.75 -17.96
N ILE A 124 4.95 9.40 -16.98
CA ILE A 124 5.12 10.19 -15.75
C ILE A 124 6.58 10.43 -15.46
N VAL A 125 6.86 11.62 -14.96
CA VAL A 125 8.19 12.07 -14.52
C VAL A 125 8.07 12.83 -13.20
N LYS A 126 9.20 13.15 -12.59
CA LYS A 126 9.26 14.00 -11.39
C LYS A 126 8.44 15.28 -11.55
N GLY A 127 7.62 15.59 -10.56
CA GLY A 127 6.74 16.77 -10.49
C GLY A 127 5.31 16.50 -10.97
N ASP A 128 5.06 15.37 -11.64
CA ASP A 128 3.70 15.03 -12.11
C ASP A 128 2.78 14.65 -10.94
N VAL A 129 1.49 14.91 -11.15
CA VAL A 129 0.40 14.52 -10.25
C VAL A 129 -0.57 13.60 -10.98
N VAL A 130 -0.89 12.48 -10.38
CA VAL A 130 -1.94 11.57 -10.85
C VAL A 130 -3.02 11.49 -9.79
N ILE A 131 -4.29 11.75 -10.15
CA ILE A 131 -5.44 11.55 -9.26
C ILE A 131 -6.22 10.36 -9.78
N VAL A 132 -6.35 9.34 -8.95
CA VAL A 132 -7.07 8.10 -9.24
C VAL A 132 -8.38 8.11 -8.46
N PRO A 133 -9.55 8.25 -9.12
CA PRO A 133 -10.84 8.18 -8.46
C PRO A 133 -11.06 6.84 -7.76
N ALA A 134 -11.88 6.84 -6.71
CA ALA A 134 -12.25 5.63 -5.98
C ALA A 134 -12.77 4.53 -6.93
N GLY A 135 -12.23 3.33 -6.77
CA GLY A 135 -12.60 2.17 -7.59
C GLY A 135 -12.01 2.17 -9.01
N SER A 136 -11.31 3.22 -9.44
CA SER A 136 -10.68 3.25 -10.76
C SER A 136 -9.47 2.30 -10.80
N PRO A 137 -9.40 1.36 -11.77
CA PRO A 137 -8.23 0.53 -11.96
C PRO A 137 -7.00 1.38 -12.30
N HIS A 138 -5.85 1.01 -11.74
CA HIS A 138 -4.59 1.69 -12.02
C HIS A 138 -3.38 0.78 -11.78
N TRP A 139 -2.28 1.05 -12.44
CA TRP A 139 -1.00 0.39 -12.23
C TRP A 139 0.16 1.17 -12.85
N PHE A 140 1.34 0.99 -12.30
CA PHE A 140 2.58 1.42 -12.95
C PHE A 140 3.00 0.33 -13.94
N SER A 141 2.76 0.55 -15.21
CA SER A 141 3.02 -0.43 -16.28
C SER A 141 4.47 -0.45 -16.72
N VAL A 142 5.17 0.67 -16.55
CA VAL A 142 6.60 0.83 -16.87
C VAL A 142 7.28 1.57 -15.71
N VAL A 143 8.48 1.14 -15.35
CA VAL A 143 9.39 1.80 -14.41
C VAL A 143 10.73 1.91 -15.14
N ASP A 144 10.99 3.08 -15.73
CA ASP A 144 12.24 3.35 -16.48
C ASP A 144 13.40 3.59 -15.50
N SER A 145 13.11 4.23 -14.38
CA SER A 145 13.98 4.36 -13.22
C SER A 145 13.14 4.24 -11.96
N PRO A 146 13.70 3.86 -10.80
CA PRO A 146 12.92 3.74 -9.57
C PRO A 146 12.07 4.98 -9.30
N ILE A 147 10.75 4.78 -9.17
CA ILE A 147 9.78 5.85 -8.97
C ILE A 147 9.51 6.00 -7.48
N THR A 148 9.79 7.19 -6.93
CA THR A 148 9.37 7.57 -5.58
C THR A 148 8.23 8.57 -5.69
N TYR A 149 7.13 8.32 -4.96
CA TYR A 149 5.96 9.18 -4.98
C TYR A 149 5.34 9.31 -3.58
N LEU A 150 4.79 10.49 -3.31
CA LEU A 150 3.90 10.71 -2.18
C LEU A 150 2.52 10.20 -2.57
N GLU A 151 2.00 9.25 -1.81
CA GLU A 151 0.66 8.72 -1.95
C GLU A 151 -0.23 9.31 -0.85
N VAL A 152 -1.30 9.97 -1.25
CA VAL A 152 -2.35 10.42 -0.33
C VAL A 152 -3.63 9.69 -0.71
N ARG A 153 -4.19 8.94 0.23
CA ARG A 153 -5.49 8.27 0.07
C ARG A 153 -6.49 8.87 1.04
N TRP A 154 -7.68 9.15 0.56
CA TRP A 154 -8.78 9.58 1.41
C TRP A 154 -10.08 8.87 1.00
N LEU A 155 -11.01 8.78 1.94
CA LEU A 155 -12.32 8.18 1.68
C LEU A 155 -13.06 9.00 0.62
N ALA A 156 -13.60 8.31 -0.38
CA ALA A 156 -14.51 8.94 -1.33
C ALA A 156 -15.79 9.41 -0.58
N PRO A 157 -16.37 10.54 -0.99
CA PRO A 157 -17.70 10.95 -0.50
C PRO A 157 -18.71 9.81 -0.73
N LYS A 158 -19.58 9.62 0.26
CA LYS A 158 -20.70 8.68 0.15
C LYS A 158 -21.82 9.28 -0.69
#